data_464cfb8e0b23d85cfa283b0a162308d7
#
_entry.id   464cfb8e0b23d85cfa283b0a162308d7
#
_cell.length_a   1.000
_cell.length_b   1.000
_cell.length_c   1.000
_cell.angle_alpha   90.00
_cell.angle_beta   90.00
_cell.angle_gamma   90.00
#
_symmetry.space_group_name_H-M   'P 1'
#
loop_
_entity.id
_entity.type
_entity.pdbx_description
1 polymer ?
#
loop_
_entity_poly.entity_id
_entity_poly.type
_entity_poly.pdbx_seq_one_letter_code
_entity_poly.pdbx_strand_id
1 'polypeptide(L)'
;MMLQDADALPQLIGDYKPVDQWQTHINQLFYRFRGDQIRRFYQTFASADYRLAHALASDYLEKVTAREKAHTRTSEPQPALTVVELGPGNGNLAACFLSHLKTLDREGRVYPRVR
;
A
#
# COMPACT_ATOMS: atom_id res chain seq x y z
N MET A 1 16.40 -25.84 -4.62
CA MET A 1 14.99 -26.09 -5.00
C MET A 1 14.96 -27.32 -5.87
N MET A 2 14.47 -28.41 -5.36
CA MET A 2 14.26 -29.60 -6.18
C MET A 2 13.22 -29.27 -7.25
N LEU A 3 13.59 -29.49 -8.51
CA LEU A 3 12.64 -29.56 -9.60
C LEU A 3 11.74 -30.75 -9.30
N GLN A 4 10.69 -30.53 -8.56
CA GLN A 4 9.60 -31.47 -8.46
C GLN A 4 9.00 -31.56 -9.83
N ASP A 5 8.93 -32.75 -10.32
CA ASP A 5 8.29 -33.19 -11.55
C ASP A 5 7.96 -32.07 -12.53
N ALA A 6 8.69 -32.04 -13.65
CA ALA A 6 8.43 -31.10 -14.74
C ALA A 6 6.94 -31.12 -15.17
N ASP A 7 6.26 -32.23 -14.93
CA ASP A 7 4.84 -32.41 -15.19
C ASP A 7 3.93 -31.68 -14.18
N ALA A 8 4.45 -31.29 -13.01
CA ALA A 8 3.70 -30.57 -11.99
C ALA A 8 3.81 -29.04 -12.11
N LEU A 9 4.66 -28.53 -13.00
CA LEU A 9 4.80 -27.10 -13.21
C LEU A 9 3.67 -26.59 -14.13
N PRO A 10 2.94 -25.54 -13.70
CA PRO A 10 1.94 -24.94 -14.57
C PRO A 10 2.58 -24.33 -15.81
N GLN A 11 1.92 -24.44 -16.92
CA GLN A 11 2.36 -23.89 -18.19
C GLN A 11 2.37 -22.36 -18.12
N LEU A 12 3.55 -21.75 -18.31
CA LEU A 12 3.71 -20.30 -18.32
C LEU A 12 3.32 -19.68 -19.65
N ILE A 13 3.56 -20.38 -20.73
CA ILE A 13 3.26 -19.95 -22.10
C ILE A 13 2.52 -21.09 -22.80
N GLY A 14 1.46 -20.76 -23.49
CA GLY A 14 0.64 -21.72 -24.21
C GLY A 14 -0.08 -21.09 -25.38
N ASP A 15 -1.29 -21.54 -25.62
CA ASP A 15 -2.12 -21.05 -26.70
C ASP A 15 -2.40 -19.55 -26.66
N TYR A 16 -2.76 -18.98 -27.81
CA TYR A 16 -3.14 -17.56 -27.84
C TYR A 16 -4.33 -17.28 -26.94
N LYS A 17 -4.19 -16.26 -26.12
CA LYS A 17 -5.23 -15.73 -25.24
C LYS A 17 -5.19 -14.20 -25.25
N PRO A 18 -6.29 -13.53 -24.92
CA PRO A 18 -6.28 -12.10 -24.66
C PRO A 18 -5.23 -11.72 -23.59
N VAL A 19 -4.63 -10.55 -23.76
CA VAL A 19 -3.52 -10.08 -22.87
C VAL A 19 -3.94 -10.04 -21.40
N ASP A 20 -5.15 -9.61 -21.10
CA ASP A 20 -5.71 -9.56 -19.76
C ASP A 20 -5.77 -10.95 -19.10
N GLN A 21 -6.11 -11.99 -19.86
CA GLN A 21 -6.12 -13.37 -19.37
C GLN A 21 -4.70 -13.87 -19.09
N TRP A 22 -3.75 -13.58 -19.96
CA TRP A 22 -2.35 -13.93 -19.74
C TRP A 22 -1.79 -13.18 -18.55
N GLN A 23 -2.06 -11.90 -18.42
CA GLN A 23 -1.61 -11.09 -17.28
C GLN A 23 -2.12 -11.65 -15.96
N THR A 24 -3.40 -11.98 -15.90
CA THR A 24 -4.01 -12.58 -14.69
C THR A 24 -3.36 -13.92 -14.36
N HIS A 25 -3.18 -14.78 -15.35
CA HIS A 25 -2.56 -16.08 -15.16
C HIS A 25 -1.12 -15.97 -14.65
N ILE A 26 -0.30 -15.15 -15.28
CA ILE A 26 1.11 -14.94 -14.88
C ILE A 26 1.20 -14.34 -13.49
N ASN A 27 0.36 -13.36 -13.17
CA ASN A 27 0.31 -12.76 -11.84
C ASN A 27 -0.05 -13.78 -10.77
N GLN A 28 -1.07 -14.61 -11.00
CA GLN A 28 -1.46 -15.67 -10.08
C GLN A 28 -0.33 -16.66 -9.82
N LEU A 29 0.37 -17.08 -10.87
CA LEU A 29 1.53 -17.97 -10.74
C LEU A 29 2.67 -17.30 -9.97
N PHE A 30 2.96 -16.04 -10.26
CA PHE A 30 4.01 -15.30 -9.60
C PHE A 30 3.75 -15.19 -8.09
N TYR A 31 2.55 -14.78 -7.70
CA TYR A 31 2.16 -14.69 -6.29
C TYR A 31 2.16 -16.06 -5.59
N ARG A 32 1.70 -17.11 -6.28
CA ARG A 32 1.68 -18.45 -5.75
C ARG A 32 3.07 -19.00 -5.45
N PHE A 33 4.03 -18.79 -6.34
CA PHE A 33 5.36 -19.39 -6.23
C PHE A 33 6.39 -18.51 -5.52
N ARG A 34 6.17 -17.21 -5.46
CA ARG A 34 7.11 -16.29 -4.81
C ARG A 34 6.71 -15.94 -3.37
N GLY A 35 5.43 -15.93 -3.05
CA GLY A 35 4.94 -15.66 -1.71
C GLY A 35 5.64 -14.47 -1.05
N ASP A 36 6.24 -14.66 0.13
CA ASP A 36 6.93 -13.61 0.87
C ASP A 36 8.19 -13.08 0.18
N GLN A 37 8.72 -13.81 -0.80
CA GLN A 37 9.89 -13.37 -1.58
C GLN A 37 9.54 -12.42 -2.71
N ILE A 38 8.27 -12.12 -2.91
CA ILE A 38 7.80 -11.25 -3.98
C ILE A 38 8.50 -9.88 -3.96
N ARG A 39 8.87 -9.40 -2.79
CA ARG A 39 9.60 -8.14 -2.60
C ARG A 39 10.94 -8.10 -3.35
N ARG A 40 11.56 -9.23 -3.60
CA ARG A 40 12.84 -9.32 -4.31
C ARG A 40 12.69 -9.14 -5.81
N PHE A 41 11.50 -9.41 -6.32
CA PHE A 41 11.25 -9.50 -7.76
C PHE A 41 10.30 -8.43 -8.27
N TYR A 42 9.47 -7.90 -7.40
CA TYR A 42 8.42 -6.97 -7.78
C TYR A 42 8.22 -5.90 -6.72
N GLN A 43 8.92 -4.80 -6.87
CA GLN A 43 8.69 -3.60 -6.07
C GLN A 43 8.44 -2.42 -6.99
N THR A 44 7.39 -1.66 -6.68
CA THR A 44 7.18 -0.36 -7.29
C THR A 44 8.00 0.70 -6.57
N PHE A 45 8.22 1.84 -7.21
CA PHE A 45 8.85 2.99 -6.57
C PHE A 45 8.14 3.36 -5.26
N ALA A 46 6.80 3.37 -5.28
CA ALA A 46 6.00 3.70 -4.10
C ALA A 46 6.20 2.75 -2.92
N SER A 47 6.46 1.46 -3.19
CA SER A 47 6.69 0.46 -2.13
C SER A 47 8.14 0.37 -1.68
N ALA A 48 9.09 0.85 -2.48
CA ALA A 48 10.52 0.76 -2.21
C ALA A 48 11.11 2.05 -1.62
N ASP A 49 10.49 3.20 -1.87
CA ASP A 49 11.02 4.51 -1.51
C ASP A 49 10.11 5.22 -0.49
N TYR A 50 10.70 5.58 0.65
CA TYR A 50 9.99 6.26 1.73
C TYR A 50 9.59 7.72 1.40
N ARG A 51 10.22 8.36 0.42
CA ARG A 51 10.03 9.79 0.12
C ARG A 51 8.60 10.10 -0.29
N LEU A 52 7.97 9.23 -1.08
CA LEU A 52 6.57 9.38 -1.44
C LEU A 52 5.66 9.32 -0.21
N ALA A 53 5.86 8.32 0.64
CA ALA A 53 5.08 8.16 1.87
C ALA A 53 5.20 9.38 2.78
N HIS A 54 6.40 9.92 2.93
CA HIS A 54 6.67 11.12 3.72
C HIS A 54 5.98 12.36 3.14
N ALA A 55 6.05 12.55 1.84
CA ALA A 55 5.36 13.65 1.16
C ALA A 55 3.84 13.56 1.34
N LEU A 56 3.28 12.37 1.18
CA LEU A 56 1.85 12.12 1.39
C LEU A 56 1.42 12.39 2.84
N ALA A 57 2.21 11.96 3.81
CA ALA A 57 1.91 12.18 5.23
C ALA A 57 1.93 13.68 5.59
N SER A 58 2.90 14.42 5.07
CA SER A 58 3.00 15.87 5.27
C SER A 58 1.82 16.61 4.65
N ASP A 59 1.47 16.28 3.41
CA ASP A 59 0.35 16.87 2.70
C ASP A 59 -0.99 16.55 3.40
N TYR A 60 -1.15 15.31 3.83
CA TYR A 60 -2.33 14.87 4.55
C TYR A 60 -2.53 15.64 5.87
N LEU A 61 -1.49 15.73 6.68
CA LEU A 61 -1.55 16.45 7.96
C LEU A 61 -1.89 17.92 7.75
N GLU A 62 -1.28 18.56 6.77
CA GLU A 62 -1.54 19.97 6.43
C GLU A 62 -3.01 20.17 6.03
N LYS A 63 -3.53 19.32 5.14
CA LYS A 63 -4.91 19.42 4.66
C LYS A 63 -5.94 19.16 5.75
N VAL A 64 -5.74 18.14 6.57
CA VAL A 64 -6.63 17.84 7.70
C VAL A 64 -6.63 18.99 8.70
N THR A 65 -5.46 19.51 9.04
CA THR A 65 -5.33 20.62 9.98
C THR A 65 -6.00 21.89 9.45
N ALA A 66 -5.81 22.22 8.18
CA ALA A 66 -6.44 23.37 7.55
C ALA A 66 -7.98 23.25 7.52
N ARG A 67 -8.49 22.06 7.17
CA ARG A 67 -9.91 21.77 7.16
C ARG A 67 -10.54 21.93 8.54
N GLU A 68 -9.88 21.42 9.55
CA GLU A 68 -10.38 21.49 10.93
C GLU A 68 -10.36 22.90 11.50
N LYS A 69 -9.33 23.69 11.19
CA LYS A 69 -9.30 25.12 11.56
C LYS A 69 -10.47 25.91 10.96
N ALA A 70 -10.88 25.57 9.74
CA ALA A 70 -12.01 26.21 9.07
C ALA A 70 -13.37 25.84 9.69
N HIS A 71 -13.45 24.70 10.40
CA HIS A 71 -14.70 24.14 10.92
C HIS A 71 -14.78 24.15 12.46
N THR A 72 -13.79 24.66 13.18
CA THR A 72 -13.74 24.65 14.65
C THR A 72 -14.73 25.61 15.28
N ARG A 73 -15.99 25.20 15.39
CA ARG A 73 -16.97 25.83 16.28
C ARG A 73 -17.73 24.83 17.17
N THR A 74 -17.32 23.57 17.19
CA THR A 74 -18.03 22.54 17.97
C THR A 74 -17.11 21.91 19.00
N SER A 75 -17.57 21.83 20.22
CA SER A 75 -16.97 21.08 21.32
C SER A 75 -17.15 19.55 21.18
N GLU A 76 -17.58 19.10 20.02
CA GLU A 76 -17.82 17.67 19.75
C GLU A 76 -16.49 16.94 19.53
N PRO A 77 -16.43 15.65 19.90
CA PRO A 77 -15.26 14.82 19.60
C PRO A 77 -15.00 14.79 18.08
N GLN A 78 -13.75 14.98 17.70
CA GLN A 78 -13.37 14.93 16.30
C GLN A 78 -13.61 13.53 15.71
N PRO A 79 -14.18 13.43 14.51
CA PRO A 79 -14.52 12.13 13.92
C PRO A 79 -13.27 11.35 13.53
N ALA A 80 -13.45 10.04 13.35
CA ALA A 80 -12.41 9.19 12.76
C ALA A 80 -12.07 9.64 11.33
N LEU A 81 -10.84 9.48 10.96
CA LEU A 81 -10.30 9.79 9.64
C LEU A 81 -10.02 8.49 8.90
N THR A 82 -10.73 8.27 7.81
CA THR A 82 -10.56 7.05 7.01
C THR A 82 -9.60 7.31 5.86
N VAL A 83 -8.55 6.52 5.79
CA VAL A 83 -7.60 6.50 4.68
C VAL A 83 -7.70 5.15 3.99
N VAL A 84 -7.87 5.16 2.68
CA VAL A 84 -7.98 3.95 1.87
C VAL A 84 -6.81 3.87 0.90
N GLU A 85 -6.08 2.77 0.95
CA GLU A 85 -5.04 2.47 -0.01
C GLU A 85 -5.51 1.35 -0.95
N LEU A 86 -5.44 1.61 -2.25
CA LEU A 86 -5.75 0.61 -3.27
C LEU A 86 -4.45 -0.10 -3.69
N GLY A 87 -4.50 -1.43 -3.71
CA GLY A 87 -3.34 -2.24 -4.09
C GLY A 87 -2.15 -2.10 -3.12
N PRO A 88 -2.33 -2.37 -1.81
CA PRO A 88 -1.31 -2.09 -0.80
C PRO A 88 -0.03 -2.93 -0.92
N GLY A 89 -0.03 -3.98 -1.72
CA GLY A 89 1.13 -4.85 -1.90
C GLY A 89 1.63 -5.42 -0.57
N ASN A 90 2.88 -5.11 -0.21
CA ASN A 90 3.46 -5.55 1.06
C ASN A 90 3.14 -4.62 2.25
N GLY A 91 2.37 -3.56 2.04
CA GLY A 91 2.01 -2.60 3.08
C GLY A 91 3.11 -1.58 3.44
N ASN A 92 4.22 -1.55 2.71
CA ASN A 92 5.35 -0.67 3.04
C ASN A 92 5.00 0.82 2.91
N LEU A 93 4.24 1.20 1.88
CA LEU A 93 3.79 2.57 1.71
C LEU A 93 2.93 3.03 2.90
N ALA A 94 1.94 2.23 3.28
CA ALA A 94 1.08 2.52 4.43
C ALA A 94 1.88 2.60 5.73
N ALA A 95 2.80 1.67 5.97
CA ALA A 95 3.63 1.66 7.16
C ALA A 95 4.51 2.91 7.27
N CYS A 96 5.17 3.30 6.19
CA CYS A 96 5.98 4.52 6.14
C CYS A 96 5.13 5.79 6.29
N PHE A 97 3.96 5.83 5.65
CA PHE A 97 3.01 6.94 5.77
C PHE A 97 2.56 7.12 7.22
N LEU A 98 2.08 6.07 7.87
CA LEU A 98 1.59 6.13 9.25
C LEU A 98 2.70 6.47 10.25
N SER A 99 3.87 5.88 10.09
CA SER A 99 5.03 6.16 10.94
C SER A 99 5.45 7.62 10.86
N HIS A 100 5.52 8.17 9.65
CA HIS A 100 5.89 9.57 9.46
C HIS A 100 4.80 10.53 9.92
N LEU A 101 3.54 10.22 9.65
CA LEU A 101 2.40 10.98 10.16
C LEU A 101 2.43 11.08 11.68
N LYS A 102 2.67 9.96 12.36
CA LYS A 102 2.83 9.94 13.82
C LYS A 102 3.94 10.86 14.30
N THR A 103 5.06 10.88 13.61
CA THR A 103 6.20 11.74 13.93
C THR A 103 5.88 13.23 13.74
N LEU A 104 5.19 13.58 12.66
CA LEU A 104 4.83 14.96 12.34
C LEU A 104 3.73 15.50 13.25
N ASP A 105 2.77 14.66 13.61
CA ASP A 105 1.61 15.01 14.45
C ASP A 105 2.01 15.06 15.95
N ARG A 106 2.82 16.03 16.29
CA ARG A 106 3.39 16.16 17.65
C ARG A 106 2.34 16.31 18.75
N GLU A 107 1.20 16.88 18.43
CA GLU A 107 0.10 17.09 19.37
C GLU A 107 -0.87 15.90 19.46
N GLY A 108 -0.70 14.88 18.58
CA GLY A 108 -1.54 13.69 18.57
C GLY A 108 -2.99 13.97 18.21
N ARG A 109 -3.25 14.95 17.37
CA ARG A 109 -4.61 15.35 16.98
C ARG A 109 -5.17 14.59 15.79
N VAL A 110 -4.30 14.12 14.92
CA VAL A 110 -4.67 13.50 13.65
C VAL A 110 -4.38 12.00 13.63
N TYR A 111 -3.13 11.62 13.91
CA TYR A 111 -2.70 10.22 13.83
C TYR A 111 -3.60 9.23 14.60
N PRO A 112 -3.99 9.47 15.88
CA PRO A 112 -4.80 8.51 16.63
C PRO A 112 -6.19 8.26 16.04
N ARG A 113 -6.67 9.14 15.18
CA ARG A 113 -8.00 9.09 14.57
C ARG A 113 -8.00 8.40 13.22
N VAL A 114 -6.83 8.13 12.64
CA VAL A 114 -6.70 7.46 11.32
C VAL A 114 -7.07 5.99 11.43
N ARG A 115 -7.89 5.54 10.49
CA ARG A 115 -8.33 4.16 10.34
C ARG A 115 -8.11 3.71 8.91
#